data_6b18fef34dc21e1bc9e82be26cbca2a3
#
_entry.id   6b18fef34dc21e1bc9e82be26cbca2a3
#
_cell.length_a   1.000
_cell.length_b   1.000
_cell.length_c   1.000
_cell.angle_alpha   90.00
_cell.angle_beta   90.00
_cell.angle_gamma   90.00
#
_symmetry.space_group_name_H-M   'P 1'
#
loop_
_entity.id
_entity.type
_entity.pdbx_description
1 polymer ?
#
loop_
_entity_poly.entity_id
_entity_poly.type
_entity_poly.pdbx_seq_one_letter_code
_entity_poly.pdbx_strand_id
1 'polypeptide(L)'
;WRSSAPALALPPPGRLDRSRPTLRQRFGDPGTRRMFAVVLAGKLLGVLSLLAVIKALSSIFGAEAGASGLSRAAVDAGEIINPINTLWVMVAAFLVFFMQAGFMALEAGVARSRETVNVLMECVFDTCLCGLLFWAVGFAFMFGEGNGLIGHQYFFLNNAPAVWSTSGVAFMAFFLFQFAFADTCSTIVSGAMVGRTAFKGDLLYSLGVSGFVYPIVGHWVWGPDGWLATMKTPFRDFAGSTVVHTVGGVLALTGAIALGPRLGRKFKRDGGGMPPGHDMTIAAVGGIILWFGWYGFNPG
;
A
#
# COMPACT_ATOMS: atom_id res chain seq x y z
N TRP A 1 45.75 34.93 -18.65
CA TRP A 1 45.91 34.97 -17.19
C TRP A 1 45.49 33.65 -16.63
N ARG A 2 46.46 32.73 -16.42
CA ARG A 2 46.26 31.48 -15.64
C ARG A 2 46.71 31.79 -14.22
N SER A 3 45.77 31.85 -13.29
CA SER A 3 46.03 31.82 -11.85
C SER A 3 46.05 30.35 -11.41
N SER A 4 47.21 29.79 -11.14
CA SER A 4 47.40 28.51 -10.53
C SER A 4 47.18 28.64 -9.02
N ALA A 5 45.99 28.27 -8.56
CA ALA A 5 45.75 28.06 -7.13
C ALA A 5 46.40 26.72 -6.72
N PRO A 6 47.10 26.61 -5.58
CA PRO A 6 47.69 25.36 -5.12
C PRO A 6 46.58 24.39 -4.75
N ALA A 7 46.69 23.15 -5.24
CA ALA A 7 45.80 22.06 -4.86
C ALA A 7 45.94 21.81 -3.36
N LEU A 8 44.89 22.06 -2.60
CA LEU A 8 44.80 21.59 -1.20
C LEU A 8 44.88 20.05 -1.19
N ALA A 9 46.01 19.52 -0.71
CA ALA A 9 46.18 18.11 -0.49
C ALA A 9 45.20 17.68 0.63
N LEU A 10 44.23 16.86 0.28
CA LEU A 10 43.36 16.23 1.27
C LEU A 10 44.23 15.30 2.18
N PRO A 11 44.03 15.33 3.50
CA PRO A 11 44.73 14.42 4.39
C PRO A 11 44.42 12.98 4.01
N PRO A 12 45.38 12.03 4.20
CA PRO A 12 45.15 10.63 3.88
C PRO A 12 43.95 10.10 4.68
N PRO A 13 43.12 9.24 4.08
CA PRO A 13 41.97 8.69 4.78
C PRO A 13 42.45 7.92 6.02
N GLY A 14 42.20 8.47 7.19
CA GLY A 14 42.43 7.81 8.46
C GLY A 14 41.67 6.49 8.45
N ARG A 15 42.33 5.39 8.87
CA ARG A 15 41.67 4.09 9.08
C ARG A 15 40.49 4.33 10.04
N LEU A 16 39.29 4.36 9.53
CA LEU A 16 38.08 4.31 10.36
C LEU A 16 38.14 3.01 11.16
N ASP A 17 38.35 3.12 12.45
CA ASP A 17 38.20 2.00 13.38
C ASP A 17 36.74 1.48 13.25
N ARG A 18 36.60 0.31 12.62
CA ARG A 18 35.31 -0.32 12.31
C ARG A 18 34.80 -1.21 13.44
N SER A 19 35.30 -1.06 14.64
CA SER A 19 34.69 -1.71 15.80
C SER A 19 33.34 -1.07 16.11
N ARG A 20 32.28 -1.61 15.53
CA ARG A 20 30.91 -1.18 15.90
C ARG A 20 30.70 -1.53 17.38
N PRO A 21 30.36 -0.58 18.24
CA PRO A 21 30.11 -0.85 19.64
C PRO A 21 29.03 -1.91 19.79
N THR A 22 29.26 -2.90 20.63
CA THR A 22 28.26 -3.94 20.94
C THR A 22 27.01 -3.32 21.58
N LEU A 23 25.87 -4.02 21.47
CA LEU A 23 24.62 -3.56 22.11
C LEU A 23 24.82 -3.21 23.58
N ARG A 24 25.59 -4.01 24.31
CA ARG A 24 25.92 -3.77 25.73
C ARG A 24 26.71 -2.47 25.95
N GLN A 25 27.61 -2.11 25.05
CA GLN A 25 28.35 -0.85 25.08
C GLN A 25 27.46 0.35 24.75
N ARG A 26 26.53 0.19 23.79
CA ARG A 26 25.56 1.24 23.46
C ARG A 26 24.61 1.52 24.61
N PHE A 27 24.11 0.50 25.31
CA PHE A 27 23.28 0.65 26.50
C PHE A 27 24.09 1.06 27.75
N GLY A 28 25.40 1.05 27.68
CA GLY A 28 26.28 1.64 28.68
C GLY A 28 26.27 3.19 28.69
N ASP A 29 25.99 3.79 27.54
CA ASP A 29 25.97 5.24 27.37
C ASP A 29 24.71 5.86 28.01
N PRO A 30 24.85 6.86 28.92
CA PRO A 30 23.72 7.54 29.56
C PRO A 30 22.78 8.24 28.56
N GLY A 31 23.30 8.77 27.46
CA GLY A 31 22.52 9.41 26.40
C GLY A 31 21.60 8.42 25.70
N THR A 32 22.13 7.25 25.34
CA THR A 32 21.36 6.16 24.71
C THR A 32 20.27 5.64 25.63
N ARG A 33 20.54 5.48 26.94
CA ARG A 33 19.50 5.07 27.92
C ARG A 33 18.41 6.11 28.05
N ARG A 34 18.75 7.41 28.11
CA ARG A 34 17.77 8.50 28.17
C ARG A 34 16.88 8.51 26.93
N MET A 35 17.48 8.42 25.75
CA MET A 35 16.72 8.38 24.50
C MET A 35 15.78 7.16 24.45
N PHE A 36 16.27 5.98 24.83
CA PHE A 36 15.44 4.76 24.87
C PHE A 36 14.30 4.89 25.90
N ALA A 37 14.56 5.44 27.08
CA ALA A 37 13.55 5.68 28.10
C ALA A 37 12.48 6.68 27.63
N VAL A 38 12.87 7.77 26.95
CA VAL A 38 11.94 8.77 26.40
C VAL A 38 11.06 8.16 25.31
N VAL A 39 11.65 7.37 24.40
CA VAL A 39 10.88 6.69 23.33
C VAL A 39 9.91 5.66 23.92
N LEU A 40 10.36 4.88 24.91
CA LEU A 40 9.52 3.89 25.59
C LEU A 40 8.39 4.57 26.37
N ALA A 41 8.70 5.62 27.12
CA ALA A 41 7.69 6.41 27.86
C ALA A 41 6.67 7.04 26.90
N GLY A 42 7.11 7.61 25.76
CA GLY A 42 6.22 8.17 24.75
C GLY A 42 5.27 7.12 24.15
N LYS A 43 5.77 5.91 23.87
CA LYS A 43 4.93 4.80 23.39
C LYS A 43 3.92 4.35 24.45
N LEU A 44 4.33 4.21 25.70
CA LEU A 44 3.44 3.83 26.80
C LEU A 44 2.37 4.91 27.04
N LEU A 45 2.75 6.19 26.99
CA LEU A 45 1.80 7.30 27.10
C LEU A 45 0.79 7.28 25.95
N GLY A 46 1.24 7.02 24.73
CA GLY A 46 0.36 6.89 23.54
C GLY A 46 -0.67 5.76 23.71
N VAL A 47 -0.24 4.59 24.17
CA VAL A 47 -1.14 3.45 24.44
C VAL A 47 -2.12 3.78 25.56
N LEU A 48 -1.65 4.37 26.65
CA LEU A 48 -2.52 4.76 27.78
C LEU A 48 -3.52 5.83 27.38
N SER A 49 -3.12 6.82 26.56
CA SER A 49 -4.02 7.83 26.03
C SER A 49 -5.11 7.21 25.13
N LEU A 50 -4.72 6.26 24.27
CA LEU A 50 -5.68 5.54 23.42
C LEU A 50 -6.69 4.75 24.27
N LEU A 51 -6.22 4.02 25.27
CA LEU A 51 -7.08 3.28 26.20
C LEU A 51 -8.00 4.20 26.98
N ALA A 52 -7.51 5.36 27.41
CA ALA A 52 -8.32 6.37 28.10
C ALA A 52 -9.42 6.95 27.17
N VAL A 53 -9.09 7.21 25.91
CA VAL A 53 -10.07 7.65 24.90
C VAL A 53 -11.12 6.57 24.65
N ILE A 54 -10.70 5.30 24.46
CA ILE A 54 -11.62 4.18 24.28
C ILE A 54 -12.56 4.06 25.48
N LYS A 55 -12.02 4.15 26.71
CA LYS A 55 -12.82 4.10 27.95
C LYS A 55 -13.77 5.29 28.07
N ALA A 56 -13.34 6.50 27.72
CA ALA A 56 -14.18 7.68 27.72
C ALA A 56 -15.32 7.55 26.68
N LEU A 57 -15.00 7.10 25.47
CA LEU A 57 -16.01 6.85 24.43
C LEU A 57 -17.00 5.75 24.88
N SER A 58 -16.52 4.66 25.46
CA SER A 58 -17.42 3.60 25.98
C SER A 58 -18.30 4.10 27.13
N SER A 59 -17.84 5.04 27.95
CA SER A 59 -18.66 5.62 29.01
C SER A 59 -19.69 6.61 28.48
N ILE A 60 -19.36 7.35 27.41
CA ILE A 60 -20.27 8.30 26.76
C ILE A 60 -21.34 7.54 25.96
N PHE A 61 -20.94 6.58 25.15
CA PHE A 61 -21.86 5.81 24.32
C PHE A 61 -22.54 4.65 25.06
N GLY A 62 -21.95 4.16 26.14
CA GLY A 62 -22.54 3.10 27.01
C GLY A 62 -23.55 3.61 28.02
N ALA A 63 -23.47 4.90 28.42
CA ALA A 63 -24.39 5.48 29.40
C ALA A 63 -25.80 5.78 28.84
N GLU A 64 -25.92 5.99 27.54
CA GLU A 64 -27.21 6.24 26.90
C GLU A 64 -28.06 4.97 26.70
N ALA A 65 -27.48 3.80 26.72
CA ALA A 65 -28.19 2.54 26.57
C ALA A 65 -29.02 2.13 27.80
N GLY A 66 -28.91 2.84 28.91
CA GLY A 66 -29.56 2.54 30.18
C GLY A 66 -30.73 3.44 30.59
N ALA A 67 -31.00 4.56 29.92
CA ALA A 67 -31.82 5.64 30.45
C ALA A 67 -33.15 5.94 29.72
N SER A 68 -33.52 5.23 28.68
CA SER A 68 -34.83 5.42 28.05
C SER A 68 -35.67 4.15 28.09
N GLY A 69 -36.72 4.17 28.90
CA GLY A 69 -37.79 3.16 28.93
C GLY A 69 -38.66 3.19 27.68
N LEU A 70 -38.06 3.37 26.50
CA LEU A 70 -38.71 3.12 25.23
C LEU A 70 -38.71 1.62 24.98
N SER A 71 -39.93 1.05 24.75
CA SER A 71 -40.10 -0.31 24.30
C SER A 71 -39.08 -0.58 23.18
N ARG A 72 -38.15 -1.51 23.43
CA ARG A 72 -37.28 -2.03 22.40
C ARG A 72 -38.16 -2.70 21.35
N ALA A 73 -38.62 -1.95 20.35
CA ALA A 73 -38.84 -2.57 19.06
C ALA A 73 -37.52 -3.25 18.74
N ALA A 74 -37.53 -4.57 18.52
CA ALA A 74 -36.34 -5.31 18.16
C ALA A 74 -35.80 -4.69 16.87
N VAL A 75 -34.78 -3.81 17.01
CA VAL A 75 -34.08 -3.26 15.86
C VAL A 75 -33.43 -4.45 15.17
N ASP A 76 -33.73 -4.65 13.91
CA ASP A 76 -33.09 -5.70 13.13
C ASP A 76 -31.57 -5.50 13.23
N ALA A 77 -30.85 -6.53 13.61
CA ALA A 77 -29.41 -6.47 13.72
C ALA A 77 -28.75 -5.95 12.42
N GLY A 78 -29.37 -6.22 11.27
CA GLY A 78 -28.94 -5.68 9.96
C GLY A 78 -29.04 -4.17 9.87
N GLU A 79 -30.00 -3.50 10.50
CA GLU A 79 -30.15 -2.05 10.50
C GLU A 79 -29.00 -1.33 11.23
N ILE A 80 -28.30 -2.02 12.14
CA ILE A 80 -27.16 -1.45 12.87
C ILE A 80 -25.85 -1.97 12.30
N ILE A 81 -25.75 -3.26 12.01
CA ILE A 81 -24.49 -3.93 11.59
C ILE A 81 -24.07 -3.44 10.19
N ASN A 82 -25.01 -3.33 9.25
CA ASN A 82 -24.68 -2.95 7.87
C ASN A 82 -24.09 -1.54 7.75
N PRO A 83 -24.62 -0.50 8.39
CA PRO A 83 -23.98 0.80 8.43
C PRO A 83 -22.60 0.80 9.09
N ILE A 84 -22.40 0.03 10.15
CA ILE A 84 -21.10 -0.08 10.83
C ILE A 84 -20.09 -0.76 9.92
N ASN A 85 -20.47 -1.86 9.26
CA ASN A 85 -19.60 -2.54 8.28
C ASN A 85 -19.24 -1.62 7.13
N THR A 86 -20.21 -0.86 6.61
CA THR A 86 -19.97 0.12 5.54
C THR A 86 -19.00 1.20 5.99
N LEU A 87 -19.20 1.77 7.18
CA LEU A 87 -18.29 2.79 7.74
C LEU A 87 -16.88 2.22 7.91
N TRP A 88 -16.75 0.98 8.43
CA TRP A 88 -15.46 0.33 8.59
C TRP A 88 -14.73 0.16 7.27
N VAL A 89 -15.42 -0.37 6.25
CA VAL A 89 -14.84 -0.57 4.92
C VAL A 89 -14.46 0.76 4.27
N MET A 90 -15.25 1.83 4.45
CA MET A 90 -14.89 3.16 3.95
C MET A 90 -13.65 3.72 4.63
N VAL A 91 -13.54 3.62 5.96
CA VAL A 91 -12.34 4.06 6.69
C VAL A 91 -11.12 3.26 6.21
N ALA A 92 -11.26 1.95 6.07
CA ALA A 92 -10.21 1.08 5.54
C ALA A 92 -9.83 1.47 4.11
N ALA A 93 -10.80 1.73 3.23
CA ALA A 93 -10.56 2.18 1.86
C ALA A 93 -9.78 3.49 1.81
N PHE A 94 -10.10 4.47 2.65
CA PHE A 94 -9.36 5.74 2.73
C PHE A 94 -7.93 5.54 3.21
N LEU A 95 -7.71 4.66 4.19
CA LEU A 95 -6.36 4.33 4.67
C LEU A 95 -5.53 3.65 3.58
N VAL A 96 -6.11 2.71 2.85
CA VAL A 96 -5.44 2.03 1.73
C VAL A 96 -5.17 3.00 0.59
N PHE A 97 -6.16 3.81 0.22
CA PHE A 97 -5.97 4.81 -0.83
C PHE A 97 -4.89 5.85 -0.46
N PHE A 98 -4.80 6.22 0.82
CA PHE A 98 -3.75 7.11 1.30
C PHE A 98 -2.34 6.50 1.21
N MET A 99 -2.23 5.16 1.09
CA MET A 99 -0.93 4.51 0.81
C MET A 99 -0.32 4.98 -0.51
N GLN A 100 -1.10 5.49 -1.45
CA GLN A 100 -0.55 6.06 -2.70
C GLN A 100 0.39 7.24 -2.42
N ALA A 101 0.05 8.10 -1.47
CA ALA A 101 0.97 9.15 -1.01
C ALA A 101 2.25 8.57 -0.40
N GLY A 102 2.13 7.43 0.29
CA GLY A 102 3.27 6.67 0.83
C GLY A 102 4.16 6.09 -0.26
N PHE A 103 3.59 5.47 -1.29
CA PHE A 103 4.32 4.97 -2.46
C PHE A 103 5.02 6.11 -3.21
N MET A 104 4.31 7.21 -3.49
CA MET A 104 4.89 8.39 -4.14
C MET A 104 6.13 8.89 -3.38
N ALA A 105 6.05 9.02 -2.07
CA ALA A 105 7.17 9.47 -1.24
C ALA A 105 8.30 8.43 -1.18
N LEU A 106 7.98 7.14 -1.03
CA LEU A 106 8.95 6.05 -1.00
C LEU A 106 9.72 5.97 -2.33
N GLU A 107 9.00 5.92 -3.43
CA GLU A 107 9.59 5.77 -4.76
C GLU A 107 10.39 7.02 -5.16
N ALA A 108 9.85 8.22 -4.93
CA ALA A 108 10.58 9.47 -5.15
C ALA A 108 11.89 9.52 -4.36
N GLY A 109 11.85 9.08 -3.10
CA GLY A 109 13.03 9.08 -2.23
C GLY A 109 14.12 8.08 -2.65
N VAL A 110 13.74 6.90 -3.16
CA VAL A 110 14.71 5.88 -3.61
C VAL A 110 15.10 6.03 -5.08
N ALA A 111 14.34 6.77 -5.89
CA ALA A 111 14.67 7.10 -7.26
C ALA A 111 15.87 8.06 -7.35
N ARG A 112 16.44 8.23 -8.53
CA ARG A 112 17.43 9.27 -8.77
C ARG A 112 16.73 10.64 -8.88
N SER A 113 17.39 11.72 -8.44
CA SER A 113 16.80 13.08 -8.42
C SER A 113 16.17 13.50 -9.76
N ARG A 114 16.80 13.15 -10.89
CA ARG A 114 16.29 13.45 -12.23
C ARG A 114 15.02 12.68 -12.62
N GLU A 115 14.67 11.63 -11.89
CA GLU A 115 13.53 10.75 -12.15
C GLU A 115 12.36 11.02 -11.20
N THR A 116 12.57 11.84 -10.17
CA THR A 116 11.58 12.08 -9.11
C THR A 116 10.27 12.62 -9.66
N VAL A 117 10.31 13.63 -10.53
CA VAL A 117 9.09 14.21 -11.12
C VAL A 117 8.36 13.20 -11.98
N ASN A 118 9.10 12.40 -12.76
CA ASN A 118 8.51 11.35 -13.59
C ASN A 118 7.77 10.31 -12.74
N VAL A 119 8.40 9.82 -11.66
CA VAL A 119 7.80 8.88 -10.71
C VAL A 119 6.52 9.42 -10.09
N LEU A 120 6.55 10.68 -9.63
CA LEU A 120 5.37 11.31 -9.04
C LEU A 120 4.20 11.40 -10.05
N MET A 121 4.52 11.72 -11.30
CA MET A 121 3.52 11.75 -12.38
C MET A 121 3.02 10.35 -12.73
N GLU A 122 3.90 9.34 -12.80
CA GLU A 122 3.53 7.94 -13.01
C GLU A 122 2.51 7.48 -11.96
N CYS A 123 2.79 7.67 -10.67
CA CYS A 123 1.86 7.28 -9.60
C CYS A 123 0.49 7.95 -9.73
N VAL A 124 0.43 9.26 -10.06
CA VAL A 124 -0.86 9.96 -10.24
C VAL A 124 -1.64 9.40 -11.44
N PHE A 125 -0.94 9.18 -12.56
CA PHE A 125 -1.59 8.65 -13.77
C PHE A 125 -2.02 7.19 -13.59
N ASP A 126 -1.21 6.37 -12.90
CA ASP A 126 -1.57 4.99 -12.56
C ASP A 126 -2.86 4.93 -11.76
N THR A 127 -2.98 5.77 -10.74
CA THR A 127 -4.21 5.88 -9.93
C THR A 127 -5.42 6.26 -10.80
N CYS A 128 -5.27 7.26 -11.67
CA CYS A 128 -6.35 7.70 -12.56
C CYS A 128 -6.75 6.61 -13.56
N LEU A 129 -5.77 5.97 -14.20
CA LEU A 129 -6.00 4.90 -15.17
C LEU A 129 -6.61 3.66 -14.51
N CYS A 130 -6.08 3.28 -13.33
CA CYS A 130 -6.63 2.20 -12.55
C CYS A 130 -8.10 2.45 -12.19
N GLY A 131 -8.43 3.65 -11.71
CA GLY A 131 -9.81 4.03 -11.38
C GLY A 131 -10.76 3.90 -12.56
N LEU A 132 -10.35 4.41 -13.72
CA LEU A 132 -11.16 4.34 -14.95
C LEU A 132 -11.33 2.90 -15.43
N LEU A 133 -10.24 2.12 -15.46
CA LEU A 133 -10.27 0.75 -15.97
C LEU A 133 -10.97 -0.20 -15.01
N PHE A 134 -10.72 -0.05 -13.70
CA PHE A 134 -11.38 -0.87 -12.71
C PHE A 134 -12.90 -0.62 -12.68
N TRP A 135 -13.32 0.65 -12.85
CA TRP A 135 -14.72 1.02 -13.02
C TRP A 135 -15.32 0.43 -14.30
N ALA A 136 -14.60 0.54 -15.42
CA ALA A 136 -15.15 0.15 -16.73
C ALA A 136 -15.26 -1.37 -16.89
N VAL A 137 -14.18 -2.08 -16.57
CA VAL A 137 -14.06 -3.53 -16.87
C VAL A 137 -13.48 -4.34 -15.71
N GLY A 138 -12.55 -3.77 -14.92
CA GLY A 138 -11.79 -4.53 -13.92
C GLY A 138 -12.69 -5.13 -12.84
N PHE A 139 -13.63 -4.37 -12.31
CA PHE A 139 -14.58 -4.87 -11.32
C PHE A 139 -15.43 -6.01 -11.89
N ALA A 140 -15.87 -5.89 -13.13
CA ALA A 140 -16.65 -6.92 -13.82
C ALA A 140 -15.86 -8.22 -13.98
N PHE A 141 -14.62 -8.12 -14.43
CA PHE A 141 -13.73 -9.28 -14.57
C PHE A 141 -13.39 -9.95 -13.23
N MET A 142 -13.29 -9.17 -12.16
CA MET A 142 -12.86 -9.66 -10.85
C MET A 142 -14.01 -10.22 -10.01
N PHE A 143 -15.11 -9.51 -9.92
CA PHE A 143 -16.21 -9.80 -8.99
C PHE A 143 -17.54 -10.14 -9.65
N GLY A 144 -17.63 -10.03 -10.98
CA GLY A 144 -18.78 -10.53 -11.73
C GLY A 144 -18.86 -12.05 -11.69
N GLU A 145 -20.08 -12.59 -11.74
CA GLU A 145 -20.27 -14.00 -12.06
C GLU A 145 -19.83 -14.27 -13.50
N GLY A 146 -19.29 -15.45 -13.74
CA GLY A 146 -18.78 -15.78 -15.08
C GLY A 146 -18.41 -17.24 -15.22
N ASN A 147 -17.14 -17.52 -15.14
CA ASN A 147 -16.59 -18.87 -15.11
C ASN A 147 -15.33 -18.88 -14.21
N GLY A 148 -14.77 -20.05 -13.97
CA GLY A 148 -13.61 -20.15 -13.05
C GLY A 148 -12.39 -19.28 -13.38
N LEU A 149 -12.34 -18.62 -14.55
CA LEU A 149 -11.21 -17.83 -15.01
C LEU A 149 -11.49 -16.33 -15.04
N ILE A 150 -12.73 -15.90 -15.32
CA ILE A 150 -13.07 -14.49 -15.52
C ILE A 150 -14.56 -14.25 -15.30
N GLY A 151 -14.89 -13.15 -14.62
CA GLY A 151 -16.25 -12.64 -14.51
C GLY A 151 -16.68 -11.82 -15.72
N HIS A 152 -17.99 -11.62 -15.89
CA HIS A 152 -18.56 -10.87 -17.00
C HIS A 152 -19.86 -10.12 -16.66
N GLN A 153 -20.07 -9.84 -15.36
CA GLN A 153 -21.17 -8.99 -14.90
C GLN A 153 -20.63 -7.66 -14.38
N TYR A 154 -21.48 -6.65 -14.28
CA TYR A 154 -21.20 -5.34 -13.72
C TYR A 154 -20.22 -4.47 -14.52
N PHE A 155 -20.10 -4.62 -15.84
CA PHE A 155 -19.37 -3.67 -16.67
C PHE A 155 -19.90 -2.25 -16.47
N PHE A 156 -19.00 -1.28 -16.28
CA PHE A 156 -19.33 0.11 -15.92
C PHE A 156 -20.21 0.22 -14.68
N LEU A 157 -20.13 -0.76 -13.77
CA LEU A 157 -20.95 -0.94 -12.57
C LEU A 157 -22.46 -1.01 -12.85
N ASN A 158 -22.86 -1.33 -14.08
CA ASN A 158 -24.27 -1.51 -14.42
C ASN A 158 -24.86 -2.71 -13.70
N ASN A 159 -26.11 -2.57 -13.22
CA ASN A 159 -26.85 -3.59 -12.47
C ASN A 159 -26.14 -4.08 -11.19
N ALA A 160 -25.22 -3.29 -10.65
CA ALA A 160 -24.60 -3.61 -9.38
C ALA A 160 -25.62 -3.58 -8.24
N PRO A 161 -25.52 -4.49 -7.25
CA PRO A 161 -26.44 -4.55 -6.13
C PRO A 161 -26.26 -3.32 -5.21
N ALA A 162 -27.27 -2.96 -4.42
CA ALA A 162 -27.15 -1.86 -3.45
C ALA A 162 -26.16 -2.18 -2.34
N VAL A 163 -26.08 -3.45 -1.94
CA VAL A 163 -25.16 -3.97 -0.93
C VAL A 163 -24.38 -5.15 -1.47
N TRP A 164 -23.12 -5.29 -1.03
CA TRP A 164 -22.25 -6.38 -1.46
C TRP A 164 -22.21 -7.49 -0.42
N SER A 165 -22.48 -8.70 -0.87
CA SER A 165 -22.44 -9.95 -0.11
C SER A 165 -23.31 -9.93 1.19
N THR A 166 -23.18 -10.98 1.97
CA THR A 166 -23.89 -11.15 3.26
C THR A 166 -23.41 -10.19 4.36
N SER A 167 -22.30 -9.48 4.15
CA SER A 167 -21.79 -8.47 5.09
C SER A 167 -22.65 -7.20 5.13
N GLY A 168 -23.53 -7.00 4.13
CA GLY A 168 -24.39 -5.81 4.04
C GLY A 168 -23.66 -4.51 3.80
N VAL A 169 -22.39 -4.56 3.34
CA VAL A 169 -21.59 -3.37 3.00
C VAL A 169 -22.18 -2.70 1.77
N ALA A 170 -22.33 -1.37 1.81
CA ALA A 170 -22.78 -0.61 0.65
C ALA A 170 -21.84 -0.86 -0.54
N PHE A 171 -22.42 -1.15 -1.72
CA PHE A 171 -21.67 -1.54 -2.91
C PHE A 171 -20.53 -0.57 -3.26
N MET A 172 -20.80 0.74 -3.24
CA MET A 172 -19.78 1.74 -3.58
C MET A 172 -18.64 1.82 -2.56
N ALA A 173 -18.88 1.49 -1.29
CA ALA A 173 -17.81 1.36 -0.29
C ALA A 173 -16.91 0.17 -0.60
N PHE A 174 -17.50 -0.98 -0.94
CA PHE A 174 -16.76 -2.17 -1.39
C PHE A 174 -15.99 -1.89 -2.68
N PHE A 175 -16.61 -1.25 -3.67
CA PHE A 175 -15.94 -0.86 -4.92
C PHE A 175 -14.71 0.03 -4.64
N LEU A 176 -14.86 1.07 -3.82
CA LEU A 176 -13.75 1.96 -3.48
C LEU A 176 -12.59 1.21 -2.80
N PHE A 177 -12.93 0.30 -1.90
CA PHE A 177 -11.94 -0.53 -1.20
C PHE A 177 -11.17 -1.43 -2.17
N GLN A 178 -11.86 -2.10 -3.06
CA GLN A 178 -11.25 -2.99 -4.07
C GLN A 178 -10.47 -2.22 -5.15
N PHE A 179 -10.94 -1.02 -5.52
CA PHE A 179 -10.18 -0.12 -6.38
C PHE A 179 -8.84 0.28 -5.75
N ALA A 180 -8.81 0.63 -4.47
CA ALA A 180 -7.57 0.99 -3.78
C ALA A 180 -6.56 -0.17 -3.75
N PHE A 181 -7.01 -1.41 -3.71
CA PHE A 181 -6.18 -2.62 -3.81
C PHE A 181 -5.62 -2.82 -5.23
N ALA A 182 -6.45 -2.61 -6.26
CA ALA A 182 -6.02 -2.67 -7.65
C ALA A 182 -4.93 -1.64 -7.95
N ASP A 183 -5.12 -0.42 -7.48
CA ASP A 183 -4.17 0.68 -7.59
C ASP A 183 -2.84 0.37 -6.87
N THR A 184 -2.91 -0.22 -5.67
CA THR A 184 -1.71 -0.70 -4.96
C THR A 184 -0.92 -1.71 -5.78
N CYS A 185 -1.58 -2.65 -6.46
CA CYS A 185 -0.90 -3.64 -7.31
C CYS A 185 -0.16 -2.96 -8.49
N SER A 186 -0.78 -1.99 -9.15
CA SER A 186 -0.16 -1.23 -10.25
C SER A 186 1.07 -0.46 -9.77
N THR A 187 0.96 0.22 -8.63
CA THR A 187 2.07 1.00 -8.05
C THR A 187 3.26 0.12 -7.63
N ILE A 188 3.03 -1.13 -7.18
CA ILE A 188 4.14 -2.07 -6.93
C ILE A 188 4.95 -2.31 -8.21
N VAL A 189 4.29 -2.36 -9.37
CA VAL A 189 4.98 -2.54 -10.65
C VAL A 189 5.76 -1.30 -11.04
N SER A 190 5.20 -0.09 -10.86
CA SER A 190 5.84 1.19 -11.23
C SER A 190 7.20 1.36 -10.55
N GLY A 191 7.30 1.04 -9.26
CA GLY A 191 8.55 1.10 -8.51
C GLY A 191 9.68 0.26 -9.10
N ALA A 192 9.37 -0.86 -9.76
CA ALA A 192 10.36 -1.65 -10.49
C ALA A 192 10.71 -1.03 -11.85
N MET A 193 9.79 -0.28 -12.46
CA MET A 193 9.96 0.29 -13.81
C MET A 193 10.75 1.59 -13.81
N VAL A 194 10.79 2.31 -12.71
CA VAL A 194 11.54 3.57 -12.56
C VAL A 194 12.96 3.46 -13.11
N GLY A 195 13.33 4.41 -13.98
CA GLY A 195 14.67 4.50 -14.58
C GLY A 195 14.99 3.45 -15.62
N ARG A 196 14.01 2.65 -16.08
CA ARG A 196 14.16 1.69 -17.17
C ARG A 196 13.01 1.74 -18.19
N THR A 197 11.88 2.35 -17.85
CA THR A 197 10.72 2.52 -18.71
C THR A 197 10.54 4.00 -19.07
N ALA A 198 10.07 4.28 -20.26
CA ALA A 198 9.60 5.61 -20.63
C ALA A 198 8.18 5.82 -20.12
N PHE A 199 7.79 7.04 -19.76
CA PHE A 199 6.45 7.38 -19.24
C PHE A 199 5.30 6.78 -20.06
N LYS A 200 5.37 6.84 -21.40
CA LYS A 200 4.35 6.21 -22.27
C LYS A 200 4.29 4.69 -22.14
N GLY A 201 5.44 4.05 -21.88
CA GLY A 201 5.50 2.61 -21.64
C GLY A 201 4.87 2.23 -20.30
N ASP A 202 5.05 3.09 -19.29
CA ASP A 202 4.41 2.97 -17.99
C ASP A 202 2.89 2.99 -18.13
N LEU A 203 2.32 3.99 -18.79
CA LEU A 203 0.88 4.06 -19.05
C LEU A 203 0.34 2.82 -19.77
N LEU A 204 1.08 2.26 -20.73
CA LEU A 204 0.66 1.08 -21.46
C LEU A 204 0.60 -0.18 -20.60
N TYR A 205 1.62 -0.43 -19.77
CA TYR A 205 1.55 -1.61 -18.92
C TYR A 205 0.51 -1.44 -17.80
N SER A 206 0.34 -0.23 -17.25
CA SER A 206 -0.69 0.07 -16.26
C SER A 206 -2.08 -0.22 -16.74
N LEU A 207 -2.39 0.07 -18.01
CA LEU A 207 -3.63 -0.36 -18.65
C LEU A 207 -3.80 -1.90 -18.64
N GLY A 208 -2.72 -2.63 -18.93
CA GLY A 208 -2.71 -4.10 -18.89
C GLY A 208 -2.87 -4.66 -17.48
N VAL A 209 -2.16 -4.08 -16.51
CA VAL A 209 -2.22 -4.51 -15.10
C VAL A 209 -3.59 -4.26 -14.51
N SER A 210 -4.06 -3.02 -14.56
CA SER A 210 -5.29 -2.58 -13.89
C SER A 210 -6.57 -3.06 -14.55
N GLY A 211 -6.58 -3.18 -15.90
CA GLY A 211 -7.74 -3.60 -16.64
C GLY A 211 -7.90 -5.12 -16.80
N PHE A 212 -6.80 -5.87 -16.75
CA PHE A 212 -6.82 -7.29 -17.14
C PHE A 212 -6.09 -8.19 -16.15
N VAL A 213 -4.78 -8.04 -15.97
CA VAL A 213 -4.00 -9.04 -15.23
C VAL A 213 -4.44 -9.13 -13.78
N TYR A 214 -4.50 -7.99 -13.09
CA TYR A 214 -4.94 -7.94 -11.70
C TYR A 214 -6.38 -8.44 -11.52
N PRO A 215 -7.38 -7.96 -12.28
CA PRO A 215 -8.76 -8.43 -12.14
C PRO A 215 -8.95 -9.91 -12.43
N ILE A 216 -8.28 -10.45 -13.44
CA ILE A 216 -8.40 -11.86 -13.81
C ILE A 216 -7.82 -12.76 -12.71
N VAL A 217 -6.61 -12.45 -12.22
CA VAL A 217 -6.02 -13.22 -11.10
C VAL A 217 -6.81 -13.01 -9.81
N GLY A 218 -7.32 -11.82 -9.59
CA GLY A 218 -8.22 -11.51 -8.48
C GLY A 218 -9.51 -12.33 -8.52
N HIS A 219 -10.07 -12.53 -9.70
CA HIS A 219 -11.23 -13.40 -9.89
C HIS A 219 -10.95 -14.84 -9.46
N TRP A 220 -9.79 -15.39 -9.83
CA TRP A 220 -9.44 -16.76 -9.44
C TRP A 220 -9.49 -16.99 -7.94
N VAL A 221 -9.13 -15.99 -7.14
CA VAL A 221 -8.95 -16.08 -5.68
C VAL A 221 -10.12 -15.52 -4.90
N TRP A 222 -10.69 -14.38 -5.36
CA TRP A 222 -11.74 -13.64 -4.65
C TRP A 222 -13.06 -13.55 -5.42
N GLY A 223 -13.07 -13.93 -6.70
CA GLY A 223 -14.29 -13.98 -7.50
C GLY A 223 -15.30 -15.03 -7.00
N PRO A 224 -16.61 -14.82 -7.21
CA PRO A 224 -17.66 -15.69 -6.68
C PRO A 224 -17.56 -17.12 -7.18
N ASP A 225 -17.09 -17.32 -8.40
CA ASP A 225 -16.93 -18.61 -9.09
C ASP A 225 -15.48 -18.88 -9.53
N GLY A 226 -14.50 -18.10 -9.02
CA GLY A 226 -13.09 -18.27 -9.31
C GLY A 226 -12.59 -19.68 -9.00
N TRP A 227 -11.78 -20.27 -9.89
CA TRP A 227 -11.37 -21.66 -9.77
C TRP A 227 -10.58 -22.00 -8.50
N LEU A 228 -9.77 -21.06 -7.98
CA LEU A 228 -9.06 -21.21 -6.71
C LEU A 228 -10.00 -21.04 -5.50
N ALA A 229 -10.98 -20.14 -5.61
CA ALA A 229 -11.96 -19.89 -4.55
C ALA A 229 -12.92 -21.07 -4.36
N THR A 230 -13.24 -21.79 -5.43
CA THR A 230 -14.24 -22.87 -5.48
C THR A 230 -13.66 -24.28 -5.44
N MET A 231 -12.33 -24.44 -5.27
CA MET A 231 -11.69 -25.74 -5.07
C MET A 231 -12.27 -26.49 -3.87
N LYS A 232 -12.15 -27.82 -3.85
CA LYS A 232 -12.55 -28.65 -2.68
C LYS A 232 -11.93 -28.17 -1.37
N THR A 233 -10.68 -27.73 -1.40
CA THR A 233 -10.02 -26.97 -0.34
C THR A 233 -9.73 -25.58 -0.91
N PRO A 234 -10.59 -24.58 -0.63
CA PRO A 234 -10.44 -23.26 -1.23
C PRO A 234 -9.11 -22.60 -0.86
N PHE A 235 -8.47 -22.02 -1.87
CA PHE A 235 -7.33 -21.15 -1.63
C PHE A 235 -7.80 -19.91 -0.84
N ARG A 236 -7.02 -19.49 0.16
CA ARG A 236 -7.34 -18.34 0.99
C ARG A 236 -6.26 -17.27 0.88
N ASP A 237 -6.66 -16.12 0.38
CA ASP A 237 -5.90 -14.90 0.48
C ASP A 237 -6.75 -13.89 1.26
N PHE A 238 -6.32 -13.56 2.47
CA PHE A 238 -7.13 -12.75 3.38
C PHE A 238 -7.12 -11.27 2.96
N ALA A 239 -5.93 -10.72 2.73
CA ALA A 239 -5.74 -9.27 2.51
C ALA A 239 -4.87 -8.96 1.28
N GLY A 240 -4.77 -9.83 0.29
CA GLY A 240 -4.08 -9.55 -0.96
C GLY A 240 -2.59 -9.90 -0.97
N SER A 241 -2.10 -10.77 -0.09
CA SER A 241 -0.71 -11.24 -0.17
C SER A 241 -0.40 -11.89 -1.51
N THR A 242 -1.37 -12.57 -2.12
CA THR A 242 -1.27 -13.15 -3.47
C THR A 242 -1.83 -12.18 -4.50
N VAL A 243 -3.10 -11.80 -4.37
CA VAL A 243 -3.84 -11.03 -5.39
C VAL A 243 -3.20 -9.66 -5.64
N VAL A 244 -2.73 -8.97 -4.61
CA VAL A 244 -2.11 -7.64 -4.74
C VAL A 244 -0.58 -7.75 -4.83
N HIS A 245 0.04 -8.28 -3.76
CA HIS A 245 1.49 -8.17 -3.60
C HIS A 245 2.26 -9.18 -4.45
N THR A 246 1.82 -10.45 -4.52
CA THR A 246 2.52 -11.43 -5.36
C THR A 246 2.28 -11.12 -6.84
N VAL A 247 1.08 -10.75 -7.26
CA VAL A 247 0.81 -10.35 -8.65
C VAL A 247 1.66 -9.14 -9.03
N GLY A 248 1.62 -8.06 -8.23
CA GLY A 248 2.45 -6.88 -8.45
C GLY A 248 3.94 -7.21 -8.47
N GLY A 249 4.42 -8.04 -7.53
CA GLY A 249 5.82 -8.47 -7.46
C GLY A 249 6.27 -9.32 -8.65
N VAL A 250 5.45 -10.24 -9.14
CA VAL A 250 5.74 -11.05 -10.35
C VAL A 250 5.77 -10.19 -11.60
N LEU A 251 4.81 -9.26 -11.75
CA LEU A 251 4.80 -8.31 -12.86
C LEU A 251 6.02 -7.39 -12.82
N ALA A 252 6.39 -6.89 -11.63
CA ALA A 252 7.60 -6.11 -11.41
C ALA A 252 8.86 -6.89 -11.80
N LEU A 253 8.96 -8.16 -11.41
CA LEU A 253 10.08 -9.03 -11.74
C LEU A 253 10.17 -9.28 -13.25
N THR A 254 9.06 -9.68 -13.87
CA THR A 254 9.02 -9.97 -15.32
C THR A 254 9.32 -8.72 -16.15
N GLY A 255 8.77 -7.57 -15.77
CA GLY A 255 9.08 -6.28 -16.40
C GLY A 255 10.56 -5.92 -16.24
N ALA A 256 11.14 -6.12 -15.06
CA ALA A 256 12.56 -5.88 -14.83
C ALA A 256 13.47 -6.81 -15.65
N ILE A 257 13.09 -8.07 -15.86
CA ILE A 257 13.80 -9.02 -16.72
C ILE A 257 13.70 -8.59 -18.19
N ALA A 258 12.49 -8.23 -18.65
CA ALA A 258 12.25 -7.84 -20.04
C ALA A 258 12.99 -6.55 -20.44
N LEU A 259 12.98 -5.55 -19.57
CA LEU A 259 13.61 -4.24 -19.83
C LEU A 259 15.10 -4.18 -19.48
N GLY A 260 15.57 -5.10 -18.63
CA GLY A 260 16.96 -5.13 -18.19
C GLY A 260 17.29 -4.09 -17.12
N PRO A 261 18.60 -3.80 -16.93
CA PRO A 261 19.07 -2.87 -15.91
C PRO A 261 18.58 -1.43 -16.13
N ARG A 262 18.38 -0.68 -15.04
CA ARG A 262 18.14 0.78 -15.11
C ARG A 262 19.27 1.48 -15.86
N LEU A 263 18.95 2.53 -16.59
CA LEU A 263 19.89 3.33 -17.36
C LEU A 263 21.07 3.81 -16.48
N GLY A 264 22.30 3.55 -16.93
CA GLY A 264 23.51 3.92 -16.21
C GLY A 264 23.82 3.03 -14.98
N ARG A 265 23.12 1.94 -14.78
CA ARG A 265 23.40 0.98 -13.70
C ARG A 265 24.74 0.27 -13.96
N LYS A 266 25.67 0.40 -13.01
CA LYS A 266 26.89 -0.42 -12.95
C LYS A 266 26.75 -1.43 -11.84
N PHE A 267 27.03 -2.69 -12.12
CA PHE A 267 27.00 -3.75 -11.12
C PHE A 267 28.31 -3.81 -10.33
N LYS A 268 28.30 -4.49 -9.20
CA LYS A 268 29.48 -4.62 -8.33
C LYS A 268 30.68 -5.21 -9.09
N ARG A 269 30.45 -6.19 -9.97
CA ARG A 269 31.46 -6.79 -10.85
C ARG A 269 32.16 -5.78 -11.78
N ASP A 270 31.45 -4.68 -12.10
CA ASP A 270 31.90 -3.62 -13.00
C ASP A 270 32.40 -2.37 -12.23
N GLY A 271 32.77 -2.55 -10.96
CA GLY A 271 33.20 -1.46 -10.07
C GLY A 271 32.09 -0.56 -9.56
N GLY A 272 30.82 -0.92 -9.77
CA GLY A 272 29.67 -0.20 -9.29
C GLY A 272 29.17 -0.66 -7.91
N GLY A 273 28.20 0.07 -7.38
CA GLY A 273 27.51 -0.22 -6.12
C GLY A 273 26.00 -0.05 -6.23
N MET A 274 25.28 -0.13 -5.12
CA MET A 274 23.88 0.31 -5.06
C MET A 274 23.81 1.81 -5.42
N PRO A 275 22.97 2.23 -6.37
CA PRO A 275 22.78 3.65 -6.63
C PRO A 275 22.20 4.29 -5.35
N PRO A 276 22.70 5.46 -4.94
CA PRO A 276 22.13 6.19 -3.83
C PRO A 276 20.71 6.64 -4.20
N GLY A 277 19.79 6.58 -3.23
CA GLY A 277 18.49 7.21 -3.36
C GLY A 277 18.63 8.75 -3.39
N HIS A 278 17.61 9.41 -3.94
CA HIS A 278 17.57 10.87 -4.00
C HIS A 278 17.47 11.51 -2.61
N ASP A 279 16.49 11.03 -1.81
CA ASP A 279 16.22 11.52 -0.47
C ASP A 279 15.67 10.40 0.41
N MET A 280 16.54 9.82 1.23
CA MET A 280 16.16 8.72 2.12
C MET A 280 15.24 9.18 3.26
N THR A 281 15.15 10.48 3.54
CA THR A 281 14.22 11.02 4.54
C THR A 281 12.79 10.94 4.00
N ILE A 282 12.58 11.39 2.75
CA ILE A 282 11.29 11.27 2.07
C ILE A 282 10.90 9.79 1.92
N ALA A 283 11.84 8.92 1.55
CA ALA A 283 11.59 7.48 1.47
C ALA A 283 11.15 6.89 2.82
N ALA A 284 11.78 7.28 3.92
CA ALA A 284 11.40 6.84 5.26
C ALA A 284 10.00 7.32 5.66
N VAL A 285 9.65 8.58 5.35
CA VAL A 285 8.29 9.12 5.57
C VAL A 285 7.27 8.32 4.75
N GLY A 286 7.57 8.03 3.48
CA GLY A 286 6.74 7.18 2.64
C GLY A 286 6.51 5.80 3.26
N GLY A 287 7.57 5.17 3.78
CA GLY A 287 7.47 3.88 4.47
C GLY A 287 6.55 3.92 5.70
N ILE A 288 6.57 5.00 6.48
CA ILE A 288 5.67 5.19 7.64
C ILE A 288 4.21 5.38 7.20
N ILE A 289 3.98 6.14 6.11
CA ILE A 289 2.63 6.31 5.55
C ILE A 289 2.08 4.96 5.08
N LEU A 290 2.89 4.16 4.38
CA LEU A 290 2.50 2.80 3.97
C LEU A 290 2.17 1.93 5.18
N TRP A 291 3.00 1.94 6.21
CA TRP A 291 2.75 1.18 7.42
C TRP A 291 1.41 1.60 8.08
N PHE A 292 1.14 2.90 8.16
CA PHE A 292 -0.12 3.39 8.69
C PHE A 292 -1.32 2.92 7.84
N GLY A 293 -1.21 2.97 6.52
CA GLY A 293 -2.24 2.49 5.60
C GLY A 293 -2.56 0.99 5.75
N TRP A 294 -1.59 0.18 6.19
CA TRP A 294 -1.82 -1.25 6.45
C TRP A 294 -2.80 -1.53 7.58
N TYR A 295 -3.05 -0.58 8.47
CA TYR A 295 -4.16 -0.69 9.44
C TYR A 295 -5.54 -0.63 8.78
N GLY A 296 -5.64 -0.16 7.54
CA GLY A 296 -6.83 -0.31 6.69
C GLY A 296 -6.74 -1.51 5.76
N PHE A 297 -5.56 -1.80 5.21
CA PHE A 297 -5.36 -2.86 4.23
C PHE A 297 -5.70 -4.25 4.78
N ASN A 298 -5.18 -4.60 5.95
CA ASN A 298 -5.36 -5.92 6.53
C ASN A 298 -6.65 -6.07 7.35
N PRO A 299 -7.07 -5.11 8.21
CA PRO A 299 -8.30 -5.27 8.99
C PRO A 299 -9.57 -4.89 8.22
N GLY A 300 -9.47 -4.20 7.09
CA GLY A 300 -10.61 -3.80 6.26
C GLY A 300 -11.19 -4.94 5.47
#